data_97b4b27ea37ae4c67bd02483a728ce43
#
_entry.id   97b4b27ea37ae4c67bd02483a728ce43
#
_cell.length_a   1.000
_cell.length_b   1.000
_cell.length_c   1.000
_cell.angle_alpha   90.00
_cell.angle_beta   90.00
_cell.angle_gamma   90.00
#
_symmetry.space_group_name_H-M   'P 1'
#
loop_
_entity.id
_entity.type
_entity.pdbx_description
1 polymer ?
#
loop_
_entity_poly.entity_id
_entity_poly.type
_entity_poly.pdbx_seq_one_letter_code
_entity_poly.pdbx_strand_id
1 'polypeptide(L)'
;MTTMLALRAHRDASTLVLEDIPVPEPGPMDVVVRVASAGLAPGIMRLLRMGAFKHLPTTLGFEAAGTVAAVGSDATGVRIGDRVRAHTLLNCRTCIYCRTDRDMMCPQQSMMGYAAFNDSSMPLYDEYHNGVLAEYVRIPYWLVDPLPESVGFDVAAKVLTMGNAVRALKWAELPMGSTIVVTAATGAMGSATVKLAKHFGVADLILVGRHRDRLKAVAGLSGGIPTSVVALDELPDDWATTGALSGRLRELAPGGAHAVLDYVPDGPVTGQAMAGVATGGTLVHMGGNMTPLQQSPMALMMNMWRFVGTRACTRNDALEVLRLLETGALTADELITHRFPLSDAMGAVDAVQRRDEPMWMPVINP
;
A
#
# COMPACT_ATOMS: atom_id res chain seq x y z
N MET A 1 34.75 -7.87 -6.43
CA MET A 1 33.30 -7.73 -6.68
C MET A 1 32.89 -6.40 -6.10
N THR A 2 32.10 -5.62 -6.82
CA THR A 2 31.53 -4.36 -6.30
C THR A 2 30.44 -4.71 -5.31
N THR A 3 30.41 -4.06 -4.14
CA THR A 3 29.39 -4.23 -3.13
C THR A 3 28.39 -3.08 -3.14
N MET A 4 27.23 -3.30 -2.56
CA MET A 4 26.19 -2.32 -2.34
C MET A 4 25.64 -2.41 -0.93
N LEU A 5 25.18 -1.29 -0.38
CA LEU A 5 24.50 -1.24 0.91
C LEU A 5 23.06 -1.76 0.77
N ALA A 6 22.60 -2.58 1.74
CA ALA A 6 21.24 -3.13 1.77
C ALA A 6 20.73 -3.32 3.19
N LEU A 7 19.42 -3.02 3.40
CA LEU A 7 18.73 -3.33 4.65
C LEU A 7 18.17 -4.75 4.58
N ARG A 8 18.67 -5.63 5.43
CA ARG A 8 18.35 -7.06 5.39
C ARG A 8 17.74 -7.59 6.69
N ALA A 9 16.88 -8.58 6.52
CA ALA A 9 16.39 -9.43 7.60
C ALA A 9 17.10 -10.78 7.56
N HIS A 10 17.52 -11.27 8.72
CA HIS A 10 18.17 -12.56 8.91
C HIS A 10 17.25 -13.58 9.60
N ARG A 11 17.69 -14.87 9.68
CA ARG A 11 16.85 -15.99 10.18
C ARG A 11 16.40 -15.85 11.63
N ASP A 12 17.16 -15.18 12.45
CA ASP A 12 16.78 -14.87 13.83
C ASP A 12 15.75 -13.72 13.93
N ALA A 13 15.19 -13.31 12.81
CA ALA A 13 14.05 -12.42 12.53
C ALA A 13 13.83 -11.23 13.50
N SER A 14 14.61 -11.15 14.58
CA SER A 14 14.57 -10.06 15.56
C SER A 14 15.47 -8.90 15.17
N THR A 15 16.41 -9.13 14.21
CA THR A 15 17.44 -8.16 13.89
C THR A 15 17.43 -7.81 12.41
N LEU A 16 17.21 -6.54 12.12
CA LEU A 16 17.52 -5.94 10.83
C LEU A 16 18.99 -5.54 10.82
N VAL A 17 19.65 -5.75 9.69
CA VAL A 17 21.06 -5.38 9.54
C VAL A 17 21.22 -4.56 8.25
N LEU A 18 21.89 -3.44 8.38
CA LEU A 18 22.37 -2.68 7.24
C LEU A 18 23.78 -3.21 6.92
N GLU A 19 23.95 -3.86 5.77
CA GLU A 19 25.18 -4.57 5.43
C GLU A 19 25.56 -4.43 3.96
N ASP A 20 26.86 -4.59 3.67
CA ASP A 20 27.37 -4.64 2.31
C ASP A 20 27.19 -6.04 1.72
N ILE A 21 26.51 -6.11 0.57
CA ILE A 21 26.31 -7.34 -0.21
C ILE A 21 26.79 -7.15 -1.65
N PRO A 22 27.07 -8.21 -2.40
CA PRO A 22 27.43 -8.08 -3.81
C PRO A 22 26.32 -7.37 -4.61
N VAL A 23 26.74 -6.45 -5.52
CA VAL A 23 25.81 -5.89 -6.51
C VAL A 23 25.32 -7.03 -7.40
N PRO A 24 23.99 -7.19 -7.62
CA PRO A 24 23.48 -8.29 -8.43
C PRO A 24 23.83 -8.11 -9.91
N GLU A 25 24.14 -9.22 -10.58
CA GLU A 25 24.27 -9.26 -12.04
C GLU A 25 22.92 -9.63 -12.67
N PRO A 26 22.56 -9.07 -13.85
CA PRO A 26 21.33 -9.44 -14.52
C PRO A 26 21.45 -10.83 -15.14
N GLY A 27 20.46 -11.68 -14.92
CA GLY A 27 20.20 -12.85 -15.76
C GLY A 27 19.70 -12.44 -17.16
N PRO A 28 19.57 -13.38 -18.12
CA PRO A 28 19.18 -13.05 -19.48
C PRO A 28 17.89 -12.21 -19.60
N MET A 29 16.91 -12.47 -18.76
CA MET A 29 15.59 -11.82 -18.75
C MET A 29 15.46 -10.72 -17.70
N ASP A 30 16.56 -10.22 -17.13
CA ASP A 30 16.55 -9.30 -16.02
C ASP A 30 16.98 -7.90 -16.41
N VAL A 31 16.66 -6.98 -15.53
CA VAL A 31 17.34 -5.69 -15.41
C VAL A 31 17.85 -5.50 -13.99
N VAL A 32 18.92 -4.74 -13.85
CA VAL A 32 19.36 -4.22 -12.56
C VAL A 32 18.99 -2.74 -12.54
N VAL A 33 18.20 -2.36 -11.57
CA VAL A 33 17.80 -0.98 -11.35
C VAL A 33 18.64 -0.39 -10.22
N ARG A 34 19.33 0.73 -10.49
CA ARG A 34 19.89 1.58 -9.44
C ARG A 34 18.73 2.32 -8.79
N VAL A 35 18.46 2.02 -7.55
CA VAL A 35 17.36 2.59 -6.79
C VAL A 35 17.65 4.07 -6.51
N ALA A 36 16.73 4.94 -6.86
CA ALA A 36 16.79 6.37 -6.52
C ALA A 36 15.91 6.68 -5.31
N SER A 37 14.81 5.94 -5.17
CA SER A 37 13.91 6.07 -4.02
C SER A 37 13.20 4.74 -3.77
N ALA A 38 13.10 4.34 -2.51
CA ALA A 38 12.38 3.16 -2.05
C ALA A 38 11.38 3.52 -0.94
N GLY A 39 10.15 3.01 -1.05
CA GLY A 39 9.11 3.24 -0.06
C GLY A 39 9.34 2.43 1.21
N LEU A 40 9.21 3.07 2.36
CA LEU A 40 9.24 2.39 3.65
C LEU A 40 7.81 2.17 4.16
N ALA A 41 7.45 0.91 4.37
CA ALA A 41 6.10 0.52 4.79
C ALA A 41 6.11 -0.12 6.19
N PRO A 42 5.30 0.37 7.15
CA PRO A 42 5.23 -0.17 8.51
C PRO A 42 4.88 -1.66 8.57
N GLY A 43 4.12 -2.15 7.59
CA GLY A 43 3.67 -3.54 7.50
C GLY A 43 4.81 -4.56 7.39
N ILE A 44 5.97 -4.18 6.86
CA ILE A 44 7.14 -5.07 6.75
C ILE A 44 7.54 -5.64 8.11
N MET A 45 7.65 -4.78 9.13
CA MET A 45 8.04 -5.20 10.47
C MET A 45 7.00 -6.11 11.14
N ARG A 46 5.72 -5.90 10.85
CA ARG A 46 4.66 -6.78 11.35
C ARG A 46 4.79 -8.20 10.74
N LEU A 47 4.96 -8.30 9.43
CA LEU A 47 5.11 -9.58 8.75
C LEU A 47 6.40 -10.30 9.15
N LEU A 48 7.48 -9.56 9.36
CA LEU A 48 8.74 -10.14 9.84
C LEU A 48 8.53 -10.81 11.22
N ARG A 49 7.91 -10.10 12.17
CA ARG A 49 7.58 -10.65 13.49
C ARG A 49 6.60 -11.85 13.44
N MET A 50 5.75 -11.91 12.44
CA MET A 50 4.82 -13.04 12.20
C MET A 50 5.49 -14.23 11.50
N GLY A 51 6.78 -14.14 11.13
CA GLY A 51 7.48 -15.22 10.41
C GLY A 51 7.00 -15.42 8.98
N ALA A 52 6.41 -14.40 8.35
CA ALA A 52 5.80 -14.52 7.02
C ALA A 52 6.81 -14.55 5.86
N PHE A 53 8.10 -14.35 6.14
CA PHE A 53 9.16 -14.40 5.13
C PHE A 53 9.64 -15.84 4.92
N LYS A 54 9.46 -16.37 3.72
CA LYS A 54 9.88 -17.74 3.37
C LYS A 54 11.40 -17.86 3.14
N HIS A 55 12.03 -16.81 2.63
CA HIS A 55 13.46 -16.77 2.36
C HIS A 55 14.14 -15.78 3.29
N LEU A 56 15.13 -16.27 4.04
CA LEU A 56 16.01 -15.47 4.91
C LEU A 56 17.43 -16.03 4.82
N PRO A 57 18.47 -15.20 4.73
CA PRO A 57 18.41 -13.73 4.76
C PRO A 57 17.83 -13.14 3.48
N THR A 58 17.11 -12.00 3.58
CA THR A 58 16.56 -11.29 2.42
C THR A 58 16.68 -9.78 2.56
N THR A 59 16.87 -9.08 1.45
CA THR A 59 16.74 -7.62 1.40
C THR A 59 15.25 -7.26 1.50
N LEU A 60 14.93 -6.27 2.32
CA LEU A 60 13.55 -5.83 2.54
C LEU A 60 13.08 -4.81 1.49
N GLY A 61 11.78 -4.50 1.50
CA GLY A 61 11.18 -3.43 0.70
C GLY A 61 10.59 -3.91 -0.63
N PHE A 62 9.50 -3.26 -1.02
CA PHE A 62 8.69 -3.67 -2.18
C PHE A 62 8.18 -2.48 -3.00
N GLU A 63 8.64 -1.27 -2.77
CA GLU A 63 8.25 -0.06 -3.48
C GLU A 63 9.50 0.69 -3.89
N ALA A 64 9.78 0.79 -5.19
CA ALA A 64 10.95 1.54 -5.65
C ALA A 64 10.76 2.16 -7.03
N ALA A 65 11.54 3.21 -7.27
CA ALA A 65 11.80 3.78 -8.57
C ALA A 65 13.28 4.14 -8.70
N GLY A 66 13.79 4.16 -9.91
CA GLY A 66 15.20 4.41 -10.15
C GLY A 66 15.54 4.42 -11.63
N THR A 67 16.80 4.13 -11.92
CA THR A 67 17.34 4.13 -13.28
C THR A 67 17.93 2.76 -13.61
N VAL A 68 17.66 2.24 -14.79
CA VAL A 68 18.22 0.97 -15.27
C VAL A 68 19.73 1.09 -15.38
N ALA A 69 20.47 0.25 -14.65
CA ALA A 69 21.93 0.23 -14.59
C ALA A 69 22.55 -0.89 -15.45
N ALA A 70 21.84 -2.02 -15.60
CA ALA A 70 22.26 -3.14 -16.44
C ALA A 70 21.04 -3.85 -17.02
N VAL A 71 21.23 -4.49 -18.19
CA VAL A 71 20.18 -5.17 -18.96
C VAL A 71 20.69 -6.54 -19.40
N GLY A 72 19.89 -7.58 -19.16
CA GLY A 72 20.17 -8.94 -19.59
C GLY A 72 20.04 -9.12 -21.12
N SER A 73 20.65 -10.16 -21.66
CA SER A 73 20.77 -10.38 -23.12
C SER A 73 19.41 -10.50 -23.85
N ASP A 74 18.39 -11.02 -23.16
CA ASP A 74 17.08 -11.33 -23.73
C ASP A 74 16.00 -10.34 -23.28
N ALA A 75 16.35 -9.34 -22.45
CA ALA A 75 15.45 -8.28 -22.06
C ALA A 75 15.17 -7.34 -23.24
N THR A 76 13.91 -7.00 -23.45
CA THR A 76 13.47 -6.17 -24.58
C THR A 76 12.64 -4.97 -24.11
N GLY A 77 12.67 -3.88 -24.89
CA GLY A 77 11.87 -2.69 -24.60
C GLY A 77 12.39 -1.85 -23.43
N VAL A 78 13.58 -2.12 -22.92
CA VAL A 78 14.22 -1.41 -21.82
C VAL A 78 15.70 -1.20 -22.13
N ARG A 79 16.28 -0.08 -21.70
CA ARG A 79 17.67 0.31 -21.97
C ARG A 79 18.33 0.84 -20.70
N ILE A 80 19.66 0.74 -20.65
CA ILE A 80 20.46 1.41 -19.61
C ILE A 80 20.17 2.92 -19.66
N GLY A 81 19.93 3.51 -18.51
CA GLY A 81 19.58 4.92 -18.36
C GLY A 81 18.07 5.19 -18.33
N ASP A 82 17.21 4.25 -18.68
CA ASP A 82 15.76 4.42 -18.60
C ASP A 82 15.34 4.67 -17.15
N ARG A 83 14.48 5.67 -16.96
CA ARG A 83 13.80 5.92 -15.68
C ARG A 83 12.65 4.94 -15.55
N VAL A 84 12.60 4.22 -14.43
CA VAL A 84 11.61 3.16 -14.23
C VAL A 84 11.06 3.14 -12.80
N ARG A 85 9.85 2.63 -12.69
CA ARG A 85 9.26 2.17 -11.44
C ARG A 85 9.31 0.64 -11.40
N ALA A 86 9.73 0.07 -10.27
CA ALA A 86 9.68 -1.37 -10.04
C ALA A 86 8.27 -1.82 -9.64
N HIS A 87 7.71 -2.78 -10.39
CA HIS A 87 6.48 -3.48 -10.03
C HIS A 87 6.84 -4.80 -9.34
N THR A 88 6.91 -4.77 -8.03
CA THR A 88 7.49 -5.87 -7.22
C THR A 88 6.54 -7.04 -6.95
N LEU A 89 5.31 -6.99 -7.47
CA LEU A 89 4.35 -8.10 -7.37
C LEU A 89 4.70 -9.17 -8.40
N LEU A 90 5.03 -10.35 -7.89
CA LEU A 90 5.39 -11.52 -8.70
C LEU A 90 4.15 -12.40 -8.91
N ASN A 91 3.93 -12.84 -10.13
CA ASN A 91 2.84 -13.76 -10.50
C ASN A 91 3.26 -14.65 -11.66
N CYS A 92 2.58 -15.78 -11.89
CA CYS A 92 2.98 -16.77 -12.89
C CYS A 92 2.77 -16.35 -14.34
N ARG A 93 2.01 -15.28 -14.63
CA ARG A 93 1.65 -14.74 -15.95
C ARG A 93 0.84 -15.69 -16.86
N THR A 94 0.69 -16.95 -16.52
CA THR A 94 0.11 -17.99 -17.39
C THR A 94 -1.26 -18.50 -16.94
N CYS A 95 -1.61 -18.39 -15.66
CA CYS A 95 -2.91 -18.85 -15.15
C CYS A 95 -4.05 -17.94 -15.64
N ILE A 96 -5.28 -18.44 -15.49
CA ILE A 96 -6.49 -17.69 -15.91
C ILE A 96 -6.56 -16.32 -15.22
N TYR A 97 -6.16 -16.20 -13.97
CA TYR A 97 -6.19 -14.94 -13.23
C TYR A 97 -5.21 -13.91 -13.82
N CYS A 98 -3.97 -14.32 -14.14
CA CYS A 98 -2.99 -13.44 -14.75
C CYS A 98 -3.41 -12.98 -16.16
N ARG A 99 -4.10 -13.85 -16.91
CA ARG A 99 -4.54 -13.55 -18.28
C ARG A 99 -5.80 -12.68 -18.35
N THR A 100 -6.47 -12.45 -17.21
CA THR A 100 -7.76 -11.72 -17.16
C THR A 100 -7.74 -10.54 -16.19
N ASP A 101 -6.55 -9.94 -15.98
CA ASP A 101 -6.34 -8.79 -15.08
C ASP A 101 -6.81 -9.02 -13.63
N ARG A 102 -6.70 -10.27 -13.19
CA ARG A 102 -6.98 -10.71 -11.82
C ARG A 102 -5.74 -11.34 -11.18
N ASP A 103 -4.58 -10.84 -11.54
CA ASP A 103 -3.25 -11.32 -11.12
C ASP A 103 -3.10 -11.37 -9.59
N MET A 104 -3.87 -10.57 -8.85
CA MET A 104 -3.98 -10.63 -7.39
C MET A 104 -4.53 -11.97 -6.87
N MET A 105 -5.22 -12.75 -7.71
CA MET A 105 -5.74 -14.08 -7.39
C MET A 105 -4.82 -15.21 -7.87
N CYS A 106 -3.65 -14.88 -8.43
CA CYS A 106 -2.69 -15.87 -8.89
C CYS A 106 -2.25 -16.78 -7.72
N PRO A 107 -2.29 -18.12 -7.86
CA PRO A 107 -1.81 -19.01 -6.81
C PRO A 107 -0.33 -18.85 -6.48
N GLN A 108 0.47 -18.30 -7.40
CA GLN A 108 1.90 -18.04 -7.21
C GLN A 108 2.18 -16.57 -6.86
N GLN A 109 1.14 -15.81 -6.45
CA GLN A 109 1.35 -14.42 -6.11
C GLN A 109 2.23 -14.27 -4.87
N SER A 110 3.24 -13.41 -5.03
CA SER A 110 4.17 -13.04 -3.97
C SER A 110 4.66 -11.62 -4.20
N MET A 111 5.46 -11.11 -3.29
CA MET A 111 5.99 -9.75 -3.35
C MET A 111 7.46 -9.75 -2.94
N MET A 112 8.33 -9.21 -3.78
CA MET A 112 9.76 -9.05 -3.51
C MET A 112 9.97 -8.31 -2.19
N GLY A 113 10.94 -8.75 -1.40
CA GLY A 113 11.32 -8.12 -0.14
C GLY A 113 10.22 -8.01 0.91
N TYR A 114 9.15 -8.84 0.77
CA TYR A 114 7.99 -8.78 1.65
C TYR A 114 7.45 -10.16 1.99
N ALA A 115 6.60 -10.78 1.14
CA ALA A 115 5.92 -12.02 1.48
C ALA A 115 5.49 -12.85 0.28
N ALA A 116 5.34 -14.16 0.52
CA ALA A 116 4.51 -15.04 -0.28
C ALA A 116 3.12 -15.16 0.36
N PHE A 117 2.07 -15.16 -0.47
CA PHE A 117 0.69 -15.07 0.02
C PHE A 117 -0.04 -16.42 0.09
N ASN A 118 0.62 -17.50 -0.28
CA ASN A 118 0.11 -18.88 -0.13
C ASN A 118 1.28 -19.88 -0.07
N ASP A 119 0.97 -21.17 0.11
CA ASP A 119 1.95 -22.24 0.29
C ASP A 119 2.29 -23.01 -1.01
N SER A 120 1.77 -22.57 -2.15
CA SER A 120 2.12 -23.20 -3.44
C SER A 120 3.59 -22.93 -3.81
N SER A 121 4.12 -23.70 -4.75
CA SER A 121 5.43 -23.44 -5.37
C SER A 121 5.41 -22.06 -6.05
N MET A 122 6.42 -21.27 -5.79
CA MET A 122 6.55 -19.89 -6.30
C MET A 122 7.94 -19.65 -6.91
N PRO A 123 8.22 -20.22 -8.10
CA PRO A 123 9.57 -20.16 -8.70
C PRO A 123 10.11 -18.74 -8.84
N LEU A 124 9.23 -17.76 -9.18
CA LEU A 124 9.66 -16.35 -9.27
C LEU A 124 10.02 -15.77 -7.91
N TYR A 125 9.30 -16.16 -6.84
CA TYR A 125 9.65 -15.68 -5.51
C TYR A 125 10.94 -16.31 -4.99
N ASP A 126 11.16 -17.59 -5.29
CA ASP A 126 12.41 -18.26 -4.93
C ASP A 126 13.62 -17.59 -5.59
N GLU A 127 13.46 -17.10 -6.83
CA GLU A 127 14.51 -16.40 -7.60
C GLU A 127 14.63 -14.91 -7.22
N TYR A 128 13.50 -14.21 -7.00
CA TYR A 128 13.45 -12.75 -6.82
C TYR A 128 12.91 -12.34 -5.45
N HIS A 129 13.25 -13.07 -4.36
CA HIS A 129 12.80 -12.73 -3.01
C HIS A 129 13.44 -11.47 -2.42
N ASN A 130 14.61 -11.05 -2.90
CA ASN A 130 15.27 -9.84 -2.43
C ASN A 130 14.52 -8.58 -2.88
N GLY A 131 14.32 -7.66 -1.92
CA GLY A 131 13.59 -6.43 -2.12
C GLY A 131 14.46 -5.23 -2.52
N VAL A 132 13.91 -4.06 -2.31
CA VAL A 132 14.36 -2.80 -2.91
C VAL A 132 14.98 -1.80 -1.91
N LEU A 133 15.06 -2.12 -0.60
CA LEU A 133 15.78 -1.27 0.37
C LEU A 133 17.28 -1.53 0.28
N ALA A 134 17.85 -1.19 -0.86
CA ALA A 134 19.24 -1.35 -1.25
C ALA A 134 19.60 -0.36 -2.37
N GLU A 135 20.87 -0.17 -2.66
CA GLU A 135 21.31 0.70 -3.77
C GLU A 135 20.94 0.15 -5.15
N TYR A 136 20.87 -1.19 -5.31
CA TYR A 136 20.48 -1.85 -6.57
C TYR A 136 19.52 -2.99 -6.29
N VAL A 137 18.65 -3.26 -7.26
CA VAL A 137 17.76 -4.42 -7.27
C VAL A 137 17.75 -5.11 -8.63
N ARG A 138 17.84 -6.46 -8.64
CA ARG A 138 17.61 -7.29 -9.82
C ARG A 138 16.14 -7.64 -9.91
N ILE A 139 15.52 -7.40 -11.05
CA ILE A 139 14.10 -7.65 -11.29
C ILE A 139 13.89 -8.10 -12.74
N PRO A 140 12.92 -8.99 -13.03
CA PRO A 140 12.54 -9.31 -14.40
C PRO A 140 12.21 -8.06 -15.21
N TYR A 141 12.71 -7.96 -16.46
CA TYR A 141 12.54 -6.77 -17.30
C TYR A 141 11.06 -6.38 -17.52
N TRP A 142 10.14 -7.36 -17.52
CA TRP A 142 8.72 -7.12 -17.70
C TRP A 142 8.02 -6.57 -16.44
N LEU A 143 8.71 -6.46 -15.32
CA LEU A 143 8.22 -5.90 -14.06
C LEU A 143 8.76 -4.49 -13.79
N VAL A 144 9.32 -3.83 -14.79
CA VAL A 144 9.60 -2.40 -14.72
C VAL A 144 8.63 -1.64 -15.60
N ASP A 145 8.10 -0.54 -15.07
CA ASP A 145 7.22 0.38 -15.78
C ASP A 145 8.03 1.63 -16.15
N PRO A 146 8.00 2.09 -17.43
CA PRO A 146 8.61 3.36 -17.81
C PRO A 146 8.06 4.50 -16.95
N LEU A 147 8.93 5.36 -16.47
CA LEU A 147 8.57 6.48 -15.62
C LEU A 147 8.62 7.79 -16.43
N PRO A 148 7.49 8.52 -16.56
CA PRO A 148 7.46 9.81 -17.22
C PRO A 148 8.42 10.82 -16.56
N GLU A 149 9.01 11.70 -17.36
CA GLU A 149 9.96 12.73 -16.88
C GLU A 149 9.33 13.66 -15.84
N SER A 150 8.01 13.93 -15.95
CA SER A 150 7.26 14.77 -15.02
C SER A 150 7.07 14.16 -13.63
N VAL A 151 7.31 12.83 -13.45
CA VAL A 151 7.09 12.13 -12.19
C VAL A 151 8.41 11.93 -11.44
N GLY A 152 8.52 12.49 -10.23
CA GLY A 152 9.69 12.32 -9.37
C GLY A 152 9.82 10.88 -8.84
N PHE A 153 11.04 10.43 -8.56
CA PHE A 153 11.30 9.07 -8.08
C PHE A 153 10.64 8.77 -6.73
N ASP A 154 10.55 9.75 -5.82
CA ASP A 154 9.91 9.56 -4.51
C ASP A 154 8.42 9.23 -4.64
N VAL A 155 7.72 10.00 -5.48
CA VAL A 155 6.30 9.76 -5.79
C VAL A 155 6.15 8.43 -6.52
N ALA A 156 7.01 8.15 -7.50
CA ALA A 156 6.99 6.91 -8.28
C ALA A 156 7.21 5.66 -7.41
N ALA A 157 8.09 5.74 -6.42
CA ALA A 157 8.28 4.66 -5.44
C ALA A 157 6.98 4.34 -4.67
N LYS A 158 6.09 5.31 -4.45
CA LYS A 158 4.83 5.13 -3.72
C LYS A 158 3.61 4.83 -4.59
N VAL A 159 3.79 4.64 -5.89
CA VAL A 159 2.70 4.29 -6.82
C VAL A 159 2.01 2.99 -6.45
N LEU A 160 2.70 2.00 -5.88
CA LEU A 160 2.06 0.76 -5.42
C LEU A 160 1.06 1.04 -4.28
N THR A 161 1.43 1.85 -3.30
CA THR A 161 0.53 2.26 -2.21
C THR A 161 -0.68 3.03 -2.76
N MET A 162 -0.49 3.94 -3.71
CA MET A 162 -1.59 4.67 -4.37
C MET A 162 -2.46 3.72 -5.21
N GLY A 163 -1.87 2.75 -5.90
CA GLY A 163 -2.58 1.69 -6.62
C GLY A 163 -3.46 0.83 -5.70
N ASN A 164 -2.99 0.54 -4.47
CA ASN A 164 -3.80 -0.14 -3.46
C ASN A 164 -5.06 0.67 -3.12
N ALA A 165 -4.94 2.00 -3.00
CA ALA A 165 -6.08 2.88 -2.76
C ALA A 165 -7.04 2.92 -3.98
N VAL A 166 -6.50 2.97 -5.22
CA VAL A 166 -7.30 2.85 -6.46
C VAL A 166 -8.09 1.54 -6.45
N ARG A 167 -7.44 0.43 -6.13
CA ARG A 167 -8.11 -0.87 -6.06
C ARG A 167 -9.24 -0.89 -5.03
N ALA A 168 -9.00 -0.36 -3.83
CA ALA A 168 -10.02 -0.28 -2.79
C ALA A 168 -11.22 0.57 -3.23
N LEU A 169 -10.98 1.73 -3.87
CA LEU A 169 -12.01 2.60 -4.41
C LEU A 169 -12.81 1.93 -5.54
N LYS A 170 -12.16 1.18 -6.44
CA LYS A 170 -12.86 0.39 -7.48
C LYS A 170 -13.75 -0.69 -6.88
N TRP A 171 -13.29 -1.41 -5.88
CA TRP A 171 -14.07 -2.48 -5.22
C TRP A 171 -15.22 -1.95 -4.36
N ALA A 172 -15.22 -0.67 -4.02
CA ALA A 172 -16.33 -0.02 -3.33
C ALA A 172 -17.56 0.19 -4.24
N GLU A 173 -17.38 0.17 -5.57
CA GLU A 173 -18.46 0.34 -6.58
C GLU A 173 -19.32 1.58 -6.30
N LEU A 174 -18.65 2.73 -6.17
CA LEU A 174 -19.26 3.97 -5.71
C LEU A 174 -20.17 4.60 -6.78
N PRO A 175 -21.45 4.92 -6.46
CA PRO A 175 -22.20 5.83 -7.29
C PRO A 175 -21.64 7.25 -7.23
N MET A 176 -21.87 8.05 -8.25
CA MET A 176 -21.50 9.48 -8.25
C MET A 176 -22.22 10.20 -7.11
N GLY A 177 -21.50 11.08 -6.41
CA GLY A 177 -22.03 11.80 -5.26
C GLY A 177 -21.95 11.01 -3.94
N SER A 178 -21.14 9.96 -3.87
CA SER A 178 -21.03 9.11 -2.68
C SER A 178 -20.43 9.82 -1.48
N THR A 179 -20.95 9.48 -0.31
CA THR A 179 -20.29 9.68 0.99
C THR A 179 -19.49 8.43 1.35
N ILE A 180 -18.21 8.55 1.63
CA ILE A 180 -17.38 7.42 2.08
C ILE A 180 -16.72 7.68 3.43
N VAL A 181 -16.51 6.59 4.17
CA VAL A 181 -15.69 6.59 5.39
C VAL A 181 -14.32 6.01 5.06
N VAL A 182 -13.26 6.66 5.51
CA VAL A 182 -11.89 6.13 5.43
C VAL A 182 -11.38 5.90 6.85
N THR A 183 -11.16 4.65 7.23
CA THR A 183 -10.60 4.31 8.55
C THR A 183 -9.08 4.21 8.47
N ALA A 184 -8.40 4.38 9.61
CA ALA A 184 -6.95 4.57 9.67
C ALA A 184 -6.47 5.60 8.62
N ALA A 185 -7.26 6.67 8.45
CA ALA A 185 -7.10 7.68 7.40
C ALA A 185 -5.72 8.35 7.40
N THR A 186 -5.05 8.40 8.55
CA THR A 186 -3.71 8.99 8.72
C THR A 186 -2.56 8.06 8.29
N GLY A 187 -2.87 6.86 7.80
CA GLY A 187 -1.89 5.93 7.22
C GLY A 187 -1.61 6.21 5.74
N ALA A 188 -0.61 5.54 5.18
CA ALA A 188 -0.22 5.71 3.77
C ALA A 188 -1.38 5.42 2.78
N MET A 189 -2.09 4.30 2.96
CA MET A 189 -3.23 3.97 2.10
C MET A 189 -4.43 4.90 2.36
N GLY A 190 -4.69 5.28 3.63
CA GLY A 190 -5.76 6.20 3.97
C GLY A 190 -5.57 7.59 3.35
N SER A 191 -4.37 8.17 3.47
CA SER A 191 -4.03 9.46 2.86
C SER A 191 -4.08 9.41 1.32
N ALA A 192 -3.61 8.31 0.71
CA ALA A 192 -3.76 8.07 -0.73
C ALA A 192 -5.23 8.01 -1.16
N THR A 193 -6.07 7.31 -0.39
CA THR A 193 -7.51 7.22 -0.67
C THR A 193 -8.17 8.60 -0.64
N VAL A 194 -7.88 9.41 0.37
CA VAL A 194 -8.40 10.78 0.48
C VAL A 194 -7.99 11.61 -0.73
N LYS A 195 -6.72 11.52 -1.13
CA LYS A 195 -6.18 12.25 -2.29
C LYS A 195 -6.80 11.81 -3.62
N LEU A 196 -7.12 10.53 -3.76
CA LEU A 196 -7.68 9.95 -4.98
C LEU A 196 -9.21 10.02 -5.05
N ALA A 197 -9.91 10.25 -3.94
CA ALA A 197 -11.36 10.18 -3.82
C ALA A 197 -12.13 10.99 -4.88
N LYS A 198 -11.62 12.18 -5.24
CA LYS A 198 -12.23 13.05 -6.27
C LYS A 198 -12.33 12.38 -7.64
N HIS A 199 -11.43 11.46 -7.97
CA HIS A 199 -11.42 10.75 -9.26
C HIS A 199 -12.44 9.60 -9.31
N PHE A 200 -13.09 9.30 -8.18
CA PHE A 200 -14.09 8.24 -8.05
C PHE A 200 -15.49 8.78 -7.74
N GLY A 201 -15.74 10.07 -7.97
CA GLY A 201 -17.05 10.67 -7.80
C GLY A 201 -17.51 10.81 -6.36
N VAL A 202 -16.58 10.82 -5.40
CA VAL A 202 -16.88 11.02 -3.98
C VAL A 202 -17.23 12.48 -3.74
N ALA A 203 -18.35 12.73 -3.05
CA ALA A 203 -18.84 14.06 -2.70
C ALA A 203 -18.59 14.44 -1.24
N ASP A 204 -18.51 13.46 -0.32
CA ASP A 204 -18.26 13.69 1.08
C ASP A 204 -17.31 12.63 1.65
N LEU A 205 -16.42 13.07 2.53
CA LEU A 205 -15.45 12.23 3.25
C LEU A 205 -15.69 12.26 4.76
N ILE A 206 -15.64 11.10 5.39
CA ILE A 206 -15.58 10.97 6.84
C ILE A 206 -14.28 10.22 7.18
N LEU A 207 -13.33 10.90 7.82
CA LEU A 207 -12.05 10.34 8.17
C LEU A 207 -12.03 9.86 9.62
N VAL A 208 -11.68 8.58 9.83
CA VAL A 208 -11.60 7.97 11.16
C VAL A 208 -10.14 7.66 11.49
N GLY A 209 -9.69 8.05 12.66
CA GLY A 209 -8.34 7.79 13.16
C GLY A 209 -8.21 8.15 14.63
N ARG A 210 -7.02 7.99 15.21
CA ARG A 210 -6.84 8.16 16.66
C ARG A 210 -6.91 9.62 17.12
N HIS A 211 -6.26 10.54 16.40
CA HIS A 211 -6.02 11.90 16.84
C HIS A 211 -6.58 12.92 15.84
N ARG A 212 -7.35 13.90 16.33
CA ARG A 212 -8.02 14.92 15.51
C ARG A 212 -7.06 15.74 14.64
N ASP A 213 -5.94 16.20 15.18
CA ASP A 213 -5.05 17.09 14.45
C ASP A 213 -4.38 16.38 13.26
N ARG A 214 -4.04 15.09 13.43
CA ARG A 214 -3.53 14.28 12.33
C ARG A 214 -4.60 14.03 11.25
N LEU A 215 -5.85 13.87 11.65
CA LEU A 215 -6.97 13.73 10.71
C LEU A 215 -7.22 15.02 9.94
N LYS A 216 -7.16 16.19 10.59
CA LYS A 216 -7.28 17.49 9.93
C LYS A 216 -6.17 17.71 8.89
N ALA A 217 -4.95 17.30 9.19
CA ALA A 217 -3.84 17.37 8.24
C ALA A 217 -4.14 16.54 6.98
N VAL A 218 -4.68 15.31 7.13
CA VAL A 218 -5.09 14.47 6.00
C VAL A 218 -6.31 15.04 5.27
N ALA A 219 -7.26 15.66 5.97
CA ALA A 219 -8.42 16.31 5.37
C ALA A 219 -8.01 17.40 4.36
N GLY A 220 -6.87 18.08 4.58
CA GLY A 220 -6.29 19.02 3.63
C GLY A 220 -5.93 18.42 2.27
N LEU A 221 -5.80 17.08 2.17
CA LEU A 221 -5.50 16.38 0.92
C LEU A 221 -6.74 16.09 0.06
N SER A 222 -7.94 16.38 0.55
CA SER A 222 -9.22 15.99 -0.07
C SER A 222 -9.50 16.67 -1.43
N GLY A 223 -8.71 17.67 -1.80
CA GLY A 223 -8.91 18.39 -3.06
C GLY A 223 -10.22 19.17 -3.12
N GLY A 224 -10.72 19.62 -1.97
CA GLY A 224 -11.94 20.42 -1.86
C GLY A 224 -13.21 19.61 -1.57
N ILE A 225 -13.13 18.28 -1.45
CA ILE A 225 -14.27 17.46 -1.00
C ILE A 225 -14.58 17.82 0.45
N PRO A 226 -15.84 18.12 0.79
CA PRO A 226 -16.31 18.29 2.18
C PRO A 226 -15.84 17.12 3.03
N THR A 227 -15.21 17.41 4.17
CA THR A 227 -14.52 16.37 4.95
C THR A 227 -14.81 16.55 6.44
N SER A 228 -15.41 15.55 7.03
CA SER A 228 -15.62 15.42 8.49
C SER A 228 -14.55 14.51 9.10
N VAL A 229 -14.24 14.72 10.38
CA VAL A 229 -13.27 13.87 11.10
C VAL A 229 -13.89 13.29 12.37
N VAL A 230 -13.55 12.03 12.64
CA VAL A 230 -13.92 11.31 13.88
C VAL A 230 -12.63 10.82 14.53
N ALA A 231 -12.24 11.48 15.61
CA ALA A 231 -11.08 11.10 16.41
C ALA A 231 -11.51 10.10 17.47
N LEU A 232 -10.86 8.93 17.51
CA LEU A 232 -11.22 7.85 18.43
C LEU A 232 -10.91 8.19 19.89
N ASP A 233 -9.91 9.04 20.13
CA ASP A 233 -9.55 9.54 21.47
C ASP A 233 -10.52 10.60 22.02
N GLU A 234 -11.49 11.04 21.23
CA GLU A 234 -12.56 11.94 21.66
C GLU A 234 -13.91 11.22 21.87
N LEU A 235 -13.98 9.93 21.54
CA LEU A 235 -15.13 9.11 21.86
C LEU A 235 -15.07 8.68 23.34
N PRO A 236 -16.23 8.30 23.93
CA PRO A 236 -16.24 7.73 25.28
C PRO A 236 -15.28 6.54 25.41
N ASP A 237 -14.68 6.35 26.58
CA ASP A 237 -13.69 5.27 26.79
C ASP A 237 -14.20 3.87 26.44
N ASP A 238 -15.50 3.64 26.56
CA ASP A 238 -16.18 2.40 26.23
C ASP A 238 -16.69 2.33 24.77
N TRP A 239 -16.30 3.27 23.90
CA TRP A 239 -16.76 3.35 22.52
C TRP A 239 -16.66 2.02 21.76
N ALA A 240 -15.64 1.21 22.09
CA ALA A 240 -15.38 -0.07 21.44
C ALA A 240 -16.52 -1.09 21.64
N THR A 241 -17.29 -0.99 22.72
CA THR A 241 -18.38 -1.91 23.09
C THR A 241 -19.76 -1.30 22.96
N THR A 242 -19.88 0.02 23.08
CA THR A 242 -21.18 0.73 23.08
C THR A 242 -21.68 1.10 21.68
N GLY A 243 -20.85 0.94 20.64
CA GLY A 243 -21.22 1.34 19.28
C GLY A 243 -21.14 2.86 19.04
N ALA A 244 -20.44 3.62 19.91
CA ALA A 244 -20.36 5.06 19.78
C ALA A 244 -19.75 5.52 18.45
N LEU A 245 -18.77 4.80 17.89
CA LEU A 245 -18.22 5.10 16.57
C LEU A 245 -19.31 4.95 15.49
N SER A 246 -20.05 3.83 15.47
CA SER A 246 -21.12 3.63 14.48
C SER A 246 -22.24 4.67 14.60
N GLY A 247 -22.61 5.05 15.83
CA GLY A 247 -23.52 6.16 16.09
C GLY A 247 -23.04 7.47 15.49
N ARG A 248 -21.78 7.83 15.75
CA ARG A 248 -21.17 9.06 15.23
C ARG A 248 -21.09 9.08 13.69
N LEU A 249 -20.79 7.94 13.05
CA LEU A 249 -20.80 7.84 11.60
C LEU A 249 -22.18 8.08 11.01
N ARG A 250 -23.24 7.56 11.63
CA ARG A 250 -24.63 7.76 11.19
C ARG A 250 -25.12 9.20 11.41
N GLU A 251 -24.65 9.90 12.42
CA GLU A 251 -24.92 11.32 12.60
C GLU A 251 -24.32 12.15 11.45
N LEU A 252 -23.11 11.82 11.02
CA LEU A 252 -22.41 12.52 9.93
C LEU A 252 -22.91 12.13 8.54
N ALA A 253 -23.40 10.89 8.38
CA ALA A 253 -24.01 10.39 7.15
C ALA A 253 -25.41 9.83 7.48
N PRO A 254 -26.47 10.66 7.54
CA PRO A 254 -27.83 10.19 7.76
C PRO A 254 -28.23 9.17 6.68
N GLY A 255 -28.67 7.98 7.10
CA GLY A 255 -28.91 6.84 6.20
C GLY A 255 -27.72 5.93 5.98
N GLY A 256 -26.53 6.29 6.48
CA GLY A 256 -25.27 5.54 6.37
C GLY A 256 -24.39 5.99 5.21
N ALA A 257 -23.11 5.67 5.30
CA ALA A 257 -22.14 5.90 4.22
C ALA A 257 -22.31 4.88 3.08
N HIS A 258 -22.07 5.28 1.84
CA HIS A 258 -22.12 4.37 0.67
C HIS A 258 -21.03 3.31 0.75
N ALA A 259 -19.85 3.69 1.25
CA ALA A 259 -18.78 2.72 1.49
C ALA A 259 -17.88 3.12 2.66
N VAL A 260 -17.20 2.09 3.18
CA VAL A 260 -16.06 2.22 4.11
C VAL A 260 -14.83 1.64 3.41
N LEU A 261 -13.76 2.43 3.30
CA LEU A 261 -12.43 2.00 2.90
C LEU A 261 -11.63 1.75 4.18
N ASP A 262 -11.41 0.48 4.52
CA ASP A 262 -10.89 0.10 5.83
C ASP A 262 -9.45 -0.40 5.78
N TYR A 263 -8.57 0.34 6.46
CA TYR A 263 -7.14 0.07 6.56
C TYR A 263 -6.66 -0.20 7.98
N VAL A 264 -7.59 -0.50 8.88
CA VAL A 264 -7.29 -0.74 10.29
C VAL A 264 -6.57 -2.09 10.46
N PRO A 265 -5.39 -2.10 11.09
CA PRO A 265 -4.62 -3.35 11.25
C PRO A 265 -5.05 -4.19 12.46
N ASP A 266 -5.84 -3.62 13.40
CA ASP A 266 -6.23 -4.29 14.63
C ASP A 266 -7.40 -3.56 15.32
N GLY A 267 -8.18 -4.29 16.12
CA GLY A 267 -9.23 -3.74 16.99
C GLY A 267 -10.62 -3.62 16.36
N PRO A 268 -11.60 -3.05 17.10
CA PRO A 268 -13.02 -3.12 16.80
C PRO A 268 -13.51 -2.10 15.75
N VAL A 269 -12.66 -1.18 15.28
CA VAL A 269 -13.05 -0.11 14.35
C VAL A 269 -13.71 -0.66 13.08
N THR A 270 -13.16 -1.73 12.50
CA THR A 270 -13.71 -2.37 11.29
C THR A 270 -15.17 -2.76 11.45
N GLY A 271 -15.52 -3.44 12.56
CA GLY A 271 -16.89 -3.87 12.85
C GLY A 271 -17.83 -2.69 13.07
N GLN A 272 -17.41 -1.69 13.83
CA GLN A 272 -18.22 -0.50 14.06
C GLN A 272 -18.40 0.37 12.82
N ALA A 273 -17.35 0.50 12.00
CA ALA A 273 -17.45 1.20 10.73
C ALA A 273 -18.42 0.49 9.77
N MET A 274 -18.42 -0.86 9.75
CA MET A 274 -19.40 -1.64 8.99
C MET A 274 -20.83 -1.31 9.40
N ALA A 275 -21.10 -1.17 10.69
CA ALA A 275 -22.42 -0.79 11.19
C ALA A 275 -22.85 0.65 10.82
N GLY A 276 -21.93 1.50 10.36
CA GLY A 276 -22.18 2.85 9.83
C GLY A 276 -22.49 2.89 8.33
N VAL A 277 -22.44 1.76 7.64
CA VAL A 277 -22.70 1.66 6.19
C VAL A 277 -24.20 1.72 5.89
N ALA A 278 -24.59 2.35 4.79
CA ALA A 278 -25.96 2.39 4.31
C ALA A 278 -26.45 1.00 3.88
N THR A 279 -27.76 0.81 3.78
CA THR A 279 -28.35 -0.38 3.16
C THR A 279 -27.85 -0.53 1.73
N GLY A 280 -27.34 -1.71 1.37
CA GLY A 280 -26.72 -1.99 0.06
C GLY A 280 -25.29 -1.50 -0.08
N GLY A 281 -24.71 -0.86 0.94
CA GLY A 281 -23.34 -0.32 0.88
C GLY A 281 -22.26 -1.37 1.12
N THR A 282 -20.99 -0.95 0.96
CA THR A 282 -19.83 -1.84 0.91
C THR A 282 -18.77 -1.42 1.94
N LEU A 283 -18.20 -2.39 2.67
CA LEU A 283 -16.92 -2.20 3.35
C LEU A 283 -15.82 -2.94 2.59
N VAL A 284 -14.79 -2.22 2.16
CA VAL A 284 -13.59 -2.79 1.54
C VAL A 284 -12.46 -2.79 2.55
N HIS A 285 -12.01 -3.99 2.94
CA HIS A 285 -10.95 -4.18 3.93
C HIS A 285 -9.60 -4.53 3.29
N MET A 286 -8.57 -3.77 3.64
CA MET A 286 -7.17 -4.02 3.24
C MET A 286 -6.19 -3.80 4.42
N GLY A 287 -6.69 -3.70 5.65
CA GLY A 287 -5.89 -3.41 6.85
C GLY A 287 -5.17 -4.61 7.45
N GLY A 288 -5.63 -5.83 7.14
CA GLY A 288 -5.10 -7.07 7.74
C GLY A 288 -5.49 -7.23 9.21
N ASN A 289 -6.66 -6.74 9.61
CA ASN A 289 -7.20 -6.85 10.96
C ASN A 289 -7.60 -8.31 11.26
N MET A 290 -7.11 -8.83 12.37
CA MET A 290 -7.41 -10.20 12.83
C MET A 290 -8.56 -10.23 13.86
N THR A 291 -9.07 -9.08 14.29
CA THR A 291 -10.22 -9.01 15.20
C THR A 291 -11.48 -9.50 14.47
N PRO A 292 -12.25 -10.44 15.05
CA PRO A 292 -13.46 -10.94 14.43
C PRO A 292 -14.44 -9.82 14.09
N LEU A 293 -15.02 -9.88 12.89
CA LEU A 293 -16.08 -8.96 12.49
C LEU A 293 -17.34 -9.23 13.31
N GLN A 294 -17.74 -8.28 14.14
CA GLN A 294 -18.87 -8.40 15.07
C GLN A 294 -20.22 -8.15 14.39
N GLN A 295 -20.41 -8.68 13.18
CA GLN A 295 -21.65 -8.57 12.43
C GLN A 295 -22.27 -9.95 12.26
N SER A 296 -23.54 -10.11 12.62
CA SER A 296 -24.25 -11.36 12.39
C SER A 296 -24.56 -11.54 10.89
N PRO A 297 -24.66 -12.78 10.39
CA PRO A 297 -25.17 -13.02 9.02
C PRO A 297 -26.53 -12.40 8.77
N MET A 298 -27.39 -12.34 9.79
CA MET A 298 -28.70 -11.69 9.72
C MET A 298 -28.56 -10.18 9.48
N ALA A 299 -27.61 -9.50 10.15
CA ALA A 299 -27.37 -8.07 9.95
C ALA A 299 -26.86 -7.80 8.52
N LEU A 300 -25.95 -8.64 8.00
CA LEU A 300 -25.47 -8.55 6.61
C LEU A 300 -26.62 -8.72 5.61
N MET A 301 -27.48 -9.73 5.82
CA MET A 301 -28.63 -10.01 4.97
C MET A 301 -29.65 -8.86 4.98
N MET A 302 -30.07 -8.41 6.16
CA MET A 302 -31.11 -7.40 6.29
C MET A 302 -30.72 -6.04 5.74
N ASN A 303 -29.43 -5.68 5.85
CA ASN A 303 -28.91 -4.44 5.30
C ASN A 303 -28.32 -4.61 3.87
N MET A 304 -28.32 -5.83 3.33
CA MET A 304 -27.67 -6.12 2.02
C MET A 304 -26.22 -5.63 1.95
N TRP A 305 -25.52 -5.68 3.07
CA TRP A 305 -24.14 -5.21 3.15
C TRP A 305 -23.16 -6.14 2.44
N ARG A 306 -22.18 -5.54 1.80
CA ARG A 306 -21.05 -6.25 1.19
C ARG A 306 -19.79 -6.03 2.04
N PHE A 307 -19.14 -7.13 2.44
CA PHE A 307 -17.80 -7.10 3.02
C PHE A 307 -16.83 -7.67 2.00
N VAL A 308 -15.89 -6.85 1.55
CA VAL A 308 -14.93 -7.19 0.50
C VAL A 308 -13.52 -7.16 1.06
N GLY A 309 -12.88 -8.32 1.19
CA GLY A 309 -11.45 -8.42 1.48
C GLY A 309 -10.64 -8.30 0.19
N THR A 310 -9.60 -7.47 0.20
CA THR A 310 -8.65 -7.36 -0.91
C THR A 310 -7.24 -7.07 -0.40
N ARG A 311 -6.24 -7.31 -1.24
CA ARG A 311 -4.83 -7.06 -0.91
C ARG A 311 -4.09 -6.56 -2.14
N ALA A 312 -3.10 -5.72 -1.95
CA ALA A 312 -2.26 -5.11 -2.99
C ALA A 312 -3.09 -4.54 -4.17
N CYS A 313 -2.51 -4.28 -5.31
CA CYS A 313 -3.19 -3.78 -6.50
C CYS A 313 -2.77 -4.58 -7.73
N THR A 314 -3.57 -4.55 -8.79
CA THR A 314 -3.12 -5.05 -10.11
C THR A 314 -2.07 -4.09 -10.69
N ARG A 315 -1.33 -4.56 -11.71
CA ARG A 315 -0.43 -3.66 -12.44
C ARG A 315 -1.21 -2.52 -13.10
N ASN A 316 -2.41 -2.80 -13.60
CA ASN A 316 -3.26 -1.79 -14.22
C ASN A 316 -3.69 -0.69 -13.24
N ASP A 317 -4.02 -1.04 -11.99
CA ASP A 317 -4.30 -0.03 -10.95
C ASP A 317 -3.11 0.92 -10.74
N ALA A 318 -1.90 0.39 -10.73
CA ALA A 318 -0.68 1.19 -10.62
C ALA A 318 -0.41 2.06 -11.88
N LEU A 319 -0.64 1.51 -13.07
CA LEU A 319 -0.50 2.25 -14.34
C LEU A 319 -1.54 3.38 -14.47
N GLU A 320 -2.73 3.23 -13.90
CA GLU A 320 -3.72 4.32 -13.83
C GLU A 320 -3.22 5.47 -12.95
N VAL A 321 -2.60 5.16 -11.81
CA VAL A 321 -1.96 6.18 -10.98
C VAL A 321 -0.86 6.92 -11.76
N LEU A 322 0.01 6.18 -12.47
CA LEU A 322 1.06 6.80 -13.28
C LEU A 322 0.49 7.73 -14.36
N ARG A 323 -0.60 7.34 -15.04
CA ARG A 323 -1.28 8.20 -16.02
C ARG A 323 -1.86 9.48 -15.40
N LEU A 324 -2.46 9.38 -14.21
CA LEU A 324 -2.96 10.56 -13.51
C LEU A 324 -1.82 11.52 -13.11
N LEU A 325 -0.68 10.98 -12.69
CA LEU A 325 0.51 11.76 -12.36
C LEU A 325 1.12 12.39 -13.62
N GLU A 326 1.27 11.63 -14.71
CA GLU A 326 1.82 12.09 -15.99
C GLU A 326 1.03 13.26 -16.58
N THR A 327 -0.30 13.19 -16.53
CA THR A 327 -1.20 14.23 -17.04
C THR A 327 -1.38 15.42 -16.10
N GLY A 328 -0.81 15.37 -14.90
CA GLY A 328 -1.01 16.38 -13.86
C GLY A 328 -2.41 16.40 -13.24
N ALA A 329 -3.27 15.41 -13.56
CA ALA A 329 -4.58 15.27 -12.92
C ALA A 329 -4.46 14.89 -11.44
N LEU A 330 -3.39 14.21 -11.08
CA LEU A 330 -2.97 13.91 -9.71
C LEU A 330 -1.61 14.57 -9.44
N THR A 331 -1.50 15.28 -8.32
CA THR A 331 -0.23 15.65 -7.69
C THR A 331 -0.10 14.84 -6.40
N ALA A 332 1.08 14.39 -6.03
CA ALA A 332 1.28 13.52 -4.88
C ALA A 332 2.55 13.81 -4.06
N ASP A 333 3.26 14.90 -4.38
CA ASP A 333 4.49 15.28 -3.68
C ASP A 333 4.27 15.53 -2.20
N GLU A 334 3.13 16.10 -1.82
CA GLU A 334 2.73 16.35 -0.44
C GLU A 334 2.48 15.08 0.37
N LEU A 335 2.30 13.93 -0.29
CA LEU A 335 2.20 12.64 0.40
C LEU A 335 3.57 12.13 0.87
N ILE A 336 4.66 12.59 0.25
CA ILE A 336 6.03 12.22 0.64
C ILE A 336 6.48 13.09 1.80
N THR A 337 6.18 12.64 3.01
CA THR A 337 6.40 13.45 4.21
C THR A 337 7.84 13.41 4.74
N HIS A 338 8.54 12.29 4.55
CA HIS A 338 9.88 12.07 5.09
C HIS A 338 10.79 11.39 4.08
N ARG A 339 12.04 11.83 4.06
CA ARG A 339 13.12 11.26 3.25
C ARG A 339 14.27 10.90 4.16
N PHE A 340 14.70 9.65 4.12
CA PHE A 340 15.82 9.15 4.92
C PHE A 340 16.91 8.64 3.98
N PRO A 341 18.20 8.85 4.28
CA PRO A 341 19.23 8.16 3.53
C PRO A 341 19.24 6.67 3.89
N LEU A 342 19.65 5.81 2.95
CA LEU A 342 19.77 4.38 3.20
C LEU A 342 20.72 4.06 4.38
N SER A 343 21.77 4.87 4.55
CA SER A 343 22.68 4.76 5.68
C SER A 343 22.01 4.92 7.05
N ASP A 344 20.84 5.57 7.11
CA ASP A 344 20.01 5.70 8.33
C ASP A 344 18.71 4.89 8.26
N ALA A 345 18.71 3.79 7.51
CA ALA A 345 17.52 2.94 7.35
C ALA A 345 16.98 2.41 8.70
N MET A 346 17.84 2.16 9.67
CA MET A 346 17.42 1.74 11.02
C MET A 346 16.68 2.85 11.77
N GLY A 347 17.19 4.09 11.72
CA GLY A 347 16.49 5.26 12.26
C GLY A 347 15.16 5.52 11.57
N ALA A 348 15.09 5.31 10.24
CA ALA A 348 13.85 5.40 9.47
C ALA A 348 12.82 4.35 9.92
N VAL A 349 13.23 3.10 10.14
CA VAL A 349 12.36 2.03 10.64
C VAL A 349 11.79 2.39 12.00
N ASP A 350 12.63 2.89 12.92
CA ASP A 350 12.20 3.33 14.26
C ASP A 350 11.22 4.50 14.19
N ALA A 351 11.49 5.50 13.35
CA ALA A 351 10.62 6.66 13.16
C ALA A 351 9.22 6.23 12.64
N VAL A 352 9.18 5.31 11.67
CA VAL A 352 7.92 4.76 11.12
C VAL A 352 7.13 3.96 12.16
N GLN A 353 7.80 3.31 13.11
CA GLN A 353 7.12 2.58 14.17
C GLN A 353 6.57 3.51 15.26
N ARG A 354 7.35 4.50 15.71
CA ARG A 354 6.93 5.46 16.73
C ARG A 354 5.85 6.40 16.23
N ARG A 355 6.01 6.92 15.00
CA ARG A 355 5.06 7.89 14.40
C ARG A 355 4.80 9.08 15.33
N ASP A 356 5.82 9.66 15.88
CA ASP A 356 5.72 10.79 16.81
C ASP A 356 5.11 12.03 16.13
N GLU A 357 5.29 12.16 14.82
CA GLU A 357 4.73 13.21 13.98
C GLU A 357 3.88 12.65 12.83
N PRO A 358 3.09 13.49 12.13
CA PRO A 358 2.33 13.07 10.94
C PRO A 358 3.26 12.52 9.86
N MET A 359 3.17 11.22 9.60
CA MET A 359 3.97 10.52 8.60
C MET A 359 3.07 9.67 7.72
N TRP A 360 3.04 9.96 6.40
CA TRP A 360 2.17 9.24 5.47
C TRP A 360 2.95 8.28 4.59
N MET A 361 3.80 8.79 3.71
CA MET A 361 4.58 8.00 2.76
C MET A 361 6.07 8.30 2.88
N PRO A 362 6.74 7.79 3.91
CA PRO A 362 8.19 7.94 4.02
C PRO A 362 8.91 7.14 2.93
N VAL A 363 10.04 7.67 2.47
CA VAL A 363 10.93 7.03 1.50
C VAL A 363 12.36 6.97 2.01
N ILE A 364 13.12 6.01 1.49
CA ILE A 364 14.57 5.86 1.68
C ILE A 364 15.24 6.11 0.33
N ASN A 365 16.22 7.00 0.34
CA ASN A 365 17.03 7.34 -0.83
C ASN A 365 18.45 6.78 -0.61
N PRO A 366 18.87 5.77 -1.42
CA PRO A 366 20.23 5.23 -1.37
C PRO A 366 21.32 6.20 -1.77
#